data_3feec0a22d38f9a2aadb5de11de75c78
#
_entry.id   3feec0a22d38f9a2aadb5de11de75c78
#
_cell.length_a   1.000
_cell.length_b   1.000
_cell.length_c   1.000
_cell.angle_alpha   90.00
_cell.angle_beta   90.00
_cell.angle_gamma   90.00
#
_symmetry.space_group_name_H-M   'P 1'
#
loop_
_entity.id
_entity.type
_entity.pdbx_description
1 polymer ?
#
loop_
_entity_poly.entity_id
_entity_poly.type
_entity_poly.pdbx_seq_one_letter_code
_entity_poly.pdbx_strand_id
1 'polypeptide(L)'
;ALCPDVLILSGLAYGVDIHAHRAALENGFETIGVLAHGLDDIYPRGHRDTALKMIKQGGLLTEYTTHTQPVARNFVQRNRIVAGCADATILVESAAKGGGLITCSIARSYGREVFAFPGAVHSDYSEGCNNLIRDNGAALITSATDFVKAMGWDDDIKLEQAQQRGIERTLFPNLSSEEEAIVRVLAKNNDLQINLLSIQ
;
A
#
# COMPACT_ATOMS: atom_id res chain seq x y z
N ALA A 1 -8.17 -9.87 -8.50
CA ALA A 1 -7.02 -10.09 -9.31
C ALA A 1 -5.87 -9.08 -9.08
N LEU A 2 -5.80 -8.43 -7.93
CA LEU A 2 -4.66 -7.59 -7.50
C LEU A 2 -3.66 -8.36 -6.62
N CYS A 3 -3.97 -9.59 -6.25
CA CYS A 3 -3.09 -10.50 -5.54
C CYS A 3 -2.17 -11.21 -6.57
N PRO A 4 -0.85 -11.34 -6.38
CA PRO A 4 -0.13 -11.30 -5.11
C PRO A 4 0.61 -9.99 -4.78
N ASP A 5 0.58 -8.98 -5.64
CA ASP A 5 1.51 -7.84 -5.57
C ASP A 5 1.09 -6.70 -4.61
N VAL A 6 0.01 -6.88 -3.87
CA VAL A 6 -0.49 -5.89 -2.90
C VAL A 6 -0.36 -6.41 -1.48
N LEU A 7 0.33 -5.65 -0.64
CA LEU A 7 0.48 -5.87 0.78
C LEU A 7 -0.47 -4.95 1.57
N ILE A 8 -1.24 -5.53 2.49
CA ILE A 8 -2.08 -4.75 3.40
C ILE A 8 -1.33 -4.45 4.69
N LEU A 9 -1.15 -3.17 4.99
CA LEU A 9 -0.44 -2.70 6.17
C LEU A 9 -1.39 -1.92 7.09
N SER A 10 -1.47 -2.27 8.37
CA SER A 10 -2.27 -1.52 9.35
C SER A 10 -1.78 -1.75 10.78
N GLY A 11 -2.46 -1.17 11.77
CA GLY A 11 -2.01 -1.12 13.15
C GLY A 11 -2.53 -2.24 14.07
N LEU A 12 -3.24 -3.22 13.56
CA LEU A 12 -3.88 -4.29 14.33
C LEU A 12 -4.86 -3.78 15.42
N ALA A 13 -5.36 -2.54 15.30
CA ALA A 13 -6.28 -1.93 16.25
C ALA A 13 -7.71 -2.51 16.10
N TYR A 14 -8.61 -2.13 17.02
CA TYR A 14 -10.03 -2.40 16.86
C TYR A 14 -10.62 -1.67 15.66
N GLY A 15 -11.72 -2.16 15.10
CA GLY A 15 -12.44 -1.55 13.99
C GLY A 15 -11.84 -1.91 12.63
N VAL A 16 -11.56 -0.93 11.80
CA VAL A 16 -11.14 -1.13 10.40
C VAL A 16 -9.86 -1.96 10.28
N ASP A 17 -8.86 -1.74 11.13
CA ASP A 17 -7.58 -2.44 11.08
C ASP A 17 -7.74 -3.96 11.12
N ILE A 18 -8.42 -4.47 12.15
CA ILE A 18 -8.60 -5.93 12.30
C ILE A 18 -9.44 -6.53 11.19
N HIS A 19 -10.44 -5.79 10.68
CA HIS A 19 -11.24 -6.25 9.55
C HIS A 19 -10.43 -6.27 8.25
N ALA A 20 -9.59 -5.28 8.01
CA ALA A 20 -8.69 -5.25 6.88
C ALA A 20 -7.71 -6.44 6.89
N HIS A 21 -7.08 -6.73 8.04
CA HIS A 21 -6.19 -7.89 8.18
C HIS A 21 -6.91 -9.21 7.94
N ARG A 22 -8.12 -9.40 8.51
CA ARG A 22 -8.90 -10.62 8.30
C ARG A 22 -9.32 -10.79 6.84
N ALA A 23 -9.82 -9.73 6.22
CA ALA A 23 -10.19 -9.76 4.80
C ALA A 23 -8.97 -10.04 3.90
N ALA A 24 -7.81 -9.48 4.21
CA ALA A 24 -6.57 -9.78 3.50
C ALA A 24 -6.23 -11.28 3.59
N LEU A 25 -6.22 -11.84 4.79
CA LEU A 25 -5.94 -13.28 5.01
C LEU A 25 -6.93 -14.19 4.28
N GLU A 26 -8.23 -13.86 4.31
CA GLU A 26 -9.29 -14.62 3.65
C GLU A 26 -9.20 -14.59 2.12
N ASN A 27 -8.65 -13.52 1.56
CA ASN A 27 -8.52 -13.34 0.12
C ASN A 27 -7.10 -13.60 -0.42
N GLY A 28 -6.20 -14.16 0.39
CA GLY A 28 -4.87 -14.55 -0.03
C GLY A 28 -3.85 -13.40 -0.13
N PHE A 29 -4.18 -12.19 0.35
CA PHE A 29 -3.23 -11.09 0.42
C PHE A 29 -2.29 -11.25 1.61
N GLU A 30 -1.02 -10.89 1.41
CA GLU A 30 -0.10 -10.69 2.52
C GLU A 30 -0.52 -9.49 3.37
N THR A 31 -0.30 -9.58 4.69
CA THR A 31 -0.67 -8.49 5.57
C THR A 31 0.29 -8.34 6.75
N ILE A 32 0.68 -7.12 7.03
CA ILE A 32 1.60 -6.78 8.12
C ILE A 32 0.91 -5.92 9.16
N GLY A 33 0.93 -6.38 10.42
CA GLY A 33 0.51 -5.61 11.57
C GLY A 33 1.67 -4.83 12.17
N VAL A 34 1.63 -3.51 12.11
CA VAL A 34 2.62 -2.68 12.80
C VAL A 34 2.15 -2.46 14.23
N LEU A 35 2.98 -2.82 15.21
CA LEU A 35 2.62 -2.81 16.62
C LEU A 35 3.15 -1.57 17.34
N ALA A 36 2.46 -1.16 18.40
CA ALA A 36 2.84 -0.04 19.28
C ALA A 36 3.47 -0.52 20.60
N HIS A 37 3.98 -1.76 20.63
CA HIS A 37 4.52 -2.46 21.78
C HIS A 37 5.51 -3.56 21.33
N GLY A 38 6.19 -4.23 22.28
CA GLY A 38 7.11 -5.33 21.98
C GLY A 38 6.41 -6.57 21.38
N LEU A 39 7.17 -7.44 20.72
CA LEU A 39 6.66 -8.68 20.08
C LEU A 39 6.30 -9.79 21.07
N ASP A 40 6.59 -9.62 22.35
CA ASP A 40 6.34 -10.59 23.42
C ASP A 40 4.88 -10.65 23.87
N ASP A 41 4.05 -9.68 23.49
CA ASP A 41 2.61 -9.68 23.75
C ASP A 41 1.85 -9.22 22.49
N ILE A 42 0.54 -9.44 22.46
CA ILE A 42 -0.36 -8.94 21.41
C ILE A 42 -1.44 -8.07 22.05
N TYR A 43 -1.50 -6.84 21.59
CA TYR A 43 -2.54 -5.91 21.97
C TYR A 43 -3.29 -5.39 20.72
N PRO A 44 -4.61 -5.44 20.71
CA PRO A 44 -5.52 -6.03 21.71
C PRO A 44 -5.41 -7.58 21.78
N ARG A 45 -5.55 -8.15 22.98
CA ARG A 45 -5.43 -9.61 23.17
C ARG A 45 -6.44 -10.43 22.34
N GLY A 46 -7.62 -9.87 22.07
CA GLY A 46 -8.65 -10.49 21.23
C GLY A 46 -8.23 -10.63 19.75
N HIS A 47 -7.12 -10.01 19.33
CA HIS A 47 -6.60 -10.10 17.96
C HIS A 47 -5.48 -11.14 17.80
N ARG A 48 -5.15 -11.86 18.89
CA ARG A 48 -4.03 -12.82 18.90
C ARG A 48 -4.16 -13.90 17.83
N ASP A 49 -5.35 -14.47 17.63
CA ASP A 49 -5.55 -15.51 16.63
C ASP A 49 -5.34 -14.99 15.20
N THR A 50 -5.77 -13.76 14.94
CA THR A 50 -5.49 -13.10 13.67
C THR A 50 -4.00 -12.83 13.50
N ALA A 51 -3.30 -12.34 14.52
CA ALA A 51 -1.87 -12.11 14.51
C ALA A 51 -1.08 -13.40 14.22
N LEU A 52 -1.47 -14.54 14.79
CA LEU A 52 -0.85 -15.84 14.50
C LEU A 52 -1.04 -16.30 13.05
N LYS A 53 -2.18 -15.97 12.43
CA LYS A 53 -2.38 -16.22 10.99
C LYS A 53 -1.54 -15.29 10.13
N MET A 54 -1.43 -14.01 10.52
CA MET A 54 -0.60 -13.02 9.82
C MET A 54 0.87 -13.42 9.77
N ILE A 55 1.43 -14.04 10.80
CA ILE A 55 2.82 -14.54 10.79
C ILE A 55 3.06 -15.57 9.68
N LYS A 56 2.02 -16.28 9.24
CA LYS A 56 2.11 -17.28 8.17
C LYS A 56 1.88 -16.69 6.77
N GLN A 57 1.26 -15.53 6.67
CA GLN A 57 0.85 -14.90 5.42
C GLN A 57 1.14 -13.38 5.46
N GLY A 58 2.37 -13.01 5.85
CA GLY A 58 2.81 -11.65 6.04
C GLY A 58 3.66 -11.53 7.30
N GLY A 59 3.24 -10.74 8.30
CA GLY A 59 4.03 -10.59 9.51
C GLY A 59 3.54 -9.60 10.55
N LEU A 60 4.35 -9.43 11.59
CA LEU A 60 4.21 -8.40 12.61
C LEU A 60 5.50 -7.59 12.64
N LEU A 61 5.37 -6.28 12.68
CA LEU A 61 6.47 -5.32 12.70
C LEU A 61 6.36 -4.40 13.90
N THR A 62 7.46 -4.14 14.58
CA THR A 62 7.54 -3.12 15.63
C THR A 62 8.92 -2.50 15.72
N GLU A 63 8.99 -1.26 16.17
CA GLU A 63 10.23 -0.57 16.54
C GLU A 63 10.54 -0.67 18.05
N TYR A 64 9.59 -1.23 18.82
CA TYR A 64 9.71 -1.31 20.26
C TYR A 64 10.38 -2.60 20.70
N THR A 65 11.22 -2.50 21.71
CA THR A 65 11.85 -3.67 22.34
C THR A 65 10.83 -4.51 23.12
N THR A 66 11.17 -5.76 23.38
CA THR A 66 10.39 -6.66 24.25
C THR A 66 10.07 -5.99 25.60
N HIS A 67 8.93 -6.35 26.16
CA HIS A 67 8.38 -5.78 27.42
C HIS A 67 7.93 -4.32 27.34
N THR A 68 7.97 -3.68 26.15
CA THR A 68 7.36 -2.36 25.96
C THR A 68 5.85 -2.48 25.96
N GLN A 69 5.20 -1.76 26.89
CA GLN A 69 3.73 -1.79 27.04
C GLN A 69 3.03 -0.91 26.00
N PRO A 70 1.80 -1.27 25.60
CA PRO A 70 0.98 -0.50 24.66
C PRO A 70 0.43 0.76 25.36
N VAL A 71 1.13 1.87 25.27
CA VAL A 71 0.68 3.17 25.82
C VAL A 71 0.22 4.11 24.70
N ALA A 72 -0.68 5.04 25.03
CA ALA A 72 -1.32 5.94 24.06
C ALA A 72 -0.34 6.66 23.11
N ARG A 73 0.79 7.13 23.66
CA ARG A 73 1.84 7.79 22.89
C ARG A 73 2.41 6.90 21.78
N ASN A 74 2.63 5.62 22.08
CA ASN A 74 3.25 4.68 21.14
C ASN A 74 2.35 4.44 19.91
N PHE A 75 1.03 4.42 20.08
CA PHE A 75 0.09 4.28 18.96
C PHE A 75 0.22 5.44 17.98
N VAL A 76 0.34 6.67 18.49
CA VAL A 76 0.53 7.85 17.64
C VAL A 76 1.89 7.81 16.94
N GLN A 77 2.96 7.47 17.68
CA GLN A 77 4.31 7.38 17.12
C GLN A 77 4.41 6.29 16.04
N ARG A 78 3.83 5.11 16.29
CA ARG A 78 3.82 3.99 15.37
C ARG A 78 3.18 4.34 14.01
N ASN A 79 2.17 5.21 13.98
CA ASN A 79 1.45 5.55 12.76
C ASN A 79 2.37 6.10 11.65
N ARG A 80 3.51 6.69 11.99
CA ARG A 80 4.51 7.13 11.00
C ARG A 80 5.13 5.96 10.21
N ILE A 81 5.24 4.78 10.84
CA ILE A 81 5.73 3.58 10.17
C ILE A 81 4.68 3.07 9.19
N VAL A 82 3.42 3.01 9.61
CA VAL A 82 2.31 2.65 8.72
C VAL A 82 2.26 3.57 7.50
N ALA A 83 2.27 4.88 7.73
CA ALA A 83 2.23 5.88 6.67
C ALA A 83 3.47 5.85 5.75
N GLY A 84 4.65 5.63 6.31
CA GLY A 84 5.91 5.66 5.56
C GLY A 84 6.16 4.42 4.72
N CYS A 85 5.74 3.25 5.20
CA CYS A 85 5.90 1.96 4.51
C CYS A 85 4.84 1.71 3.43
N ALA A 86 3.74 2.47 3.41
CA ALA A 86 2.67 2.30 2.44
C ALA A 86 2.84 3.25 1.25
N ASP A 87 2.52 2.80 0.04
CA ASP A 87 2.44 3.66 -1.15
C ASP A 87 1.22 4.56 -1.08
N ALA A 88 0.14 4.07 -0.50
CA ALA A 88 -1.09 4.82 -0.29
C ALA A 88 -1.73 4.52 1.07
N THR A 89 -2.37 5.53 1.66
CA THR A 89 -3.16 5.40 2.88
C THR A 89 -4.64 5.57 2.55
N ILE A 90 -5.46 4.60 2.92
CA ILE A 90 -6.91 4.63 2.71
C ILE A 90 -7.62 4.84 4.06
N LEU A 91 -8.32 5.97 4.20
CA LEU A 91 -9.18 6.24 5.35
C LEU A 91 -10.60 5.76 5.06
N VAL A 92 -10.99 4.68 5.73
CA VAL A 92 -12.32 4.06 5.51
C VAL A 92 -13.40 4.76 6.31
N GLU A 93 -13.11 5.09 7.57
CA GLU A 93 -14.04 5.70 8.49
C GLU A 93 -13.28 6.52 9.54
N SER A 94 -13.76 7.70 9.88
CA SER A 94 -13.22 8.52 10.96
C SER A 94 -14.21 9.58 11.44
N ALA A 95 -14.32 9.74 12.75
CA ALA A 95 -14.88 10.95 13.33
C ALA A 95 -13.96 12.15 13.04
N ALA A 96 -14.46 13.39 13.33
CA ALA A 96 -13.72 14.65 13.12
C ALA A 96 -12.32 14.68 13.79
N LYS A 97 -12.13 13.87 14.84
CA LYS A 97 -10.85 13.73 15.57
C LYS A 97 -10.54 12.22 15.74
N GLY A 98 -10.07 11.60 14.69
CA GLY A 98 -9.71 10.18 14.68
C GLY A 98 -8.21 9.92 14.51
N GLY A 99 -7.72 8.79 15.03
CA GLY A 99 -6.31 8.38 14.88
C GLY A 99 -5.91 8.16 13.42
N GLY A 100 -6.84 7.73 12.56
CA GLY A 100 -6.62 7.58 11.12
C GLY A 100 -6.28 8.91 10.43
N LEU A 101 -6.86 10.03 10.87
CA LEU A 101 -6.53 11.35 10.34
C LEU A 101 -5.07 11.76 10.62
N ILE A 102 -4.51 11.33 11.75
CA ILE A 102 -3.10 11.55 12.07
C ILE A 102 -2.23 10.78 11.06
N THR A 103 -2.56 9.52 10.78
CA THR A 103 -1.86 8.70 9.79
C THR A 103 -1.92 9.33 8.41
N CYS A 104 -3.09 9.81 7.97
CA CYS A 104 -3.27 10.52 6.70
C CYS A 104 -2.41 11.80 6.62
N SER A 105 -2.37 12.59 7.69
CA SER A 105 -1.53 13.79 7.76
C SER A 105 -0.04 13.47 7.62
N ILE A 106 0.42 12.41 8.28
CA ILE A 106 1.81 11.94 8.18
C ILE A 106 2.10 11.42 6.76
N ALA A 107 1.21 10.61 6.17
CA ALA A 107 1.35 10.09 4.82
C ALA A 107 1.53 11.24 3.80
N ARG A 108 0.71 12.27 3.88
CA ARG A 108 0.84 13.47 3.06
C ARG A 108 2.19 14.18 3.25
N SER A 109 2.66 14.28 4.49
CA SER A 109 3.96 14.90 4.77
C SER A 109 5.13 14.10 4.18
N TYR A 110 4.95 12.82 3.93
CA TYR A 110 5.90 11.94 3.25
C TYR A 110 5.72 11.89 1.72
N GLY A 111 4.78 12.67 1.16
CA GLY A 111 4.46 12.65 -0.26
C GLY A 111 3.77 11.36 -0.71
N ARG A 112 3.12 10.65 0.21
CA ARG A 112 2.34 9.44 -0.09
C ARG A 112 0.91 9.79 -0.45
N GLU A 113 0.30 8.98 -1.31
CA GLU A 113 -1.08 9.15 -1.72
C GLU A 113 -2.04 8.87 -0.56
N VAL A 114 -3.09 9.66 -0.47
CA VAL A 114 -4.14 9.51 0.54
C VAL A 114 -5.51 9.48 -0.11
N PHE A 115 -6.27 8.47 0.24
CA PHE A 115 -7.64 8.26 -0.23
C PHE A 115 -8.60 8.18 0.94
N ALA A 116 -9.86 8.54 0.72
CA ALA A 116 -10.90 8.37 1.72
C ALA A 116 -12.23 7.94 1.10
N PHE A 117 -12.95 7.09 1.81
CA PHE A 117 -14.33 6.77 1.50
C PHE A 117 -15.24 7.87 2.03
N PRO A 118 -16.14 8.40 1.19
CA PRO A 118 -17.16 9.34 1.66
C PRO A 118 -18.22 8.59 2.48
N GLY A 119 -18.82 9.29 3.42
CA GLY A 119 -19.94 8.76 4.18
C GLY A 119 -21.09 9.74 4.30
N ALA A 120 -22.13 9.35 5.02
CA ALA A 120 -23.32 10.20 5.20
C ALA A 120 -22.97 11.54 5.89
N VAL A 121 -23.51 12.63 5.38
CA VAL A 121 -23.18 14.00 5.85
C VAL A 121 -23.47 14.22 7.33
N HIS A 122 -24.47 13.51 7.87
CA HIS A 122 -24.90 13.67 9.26
C HIS A 122 -24.40 12.52 10.15
N SER A 123 -23.45 11.71 9.70
CA SER A 123 -22.83 10.64 10.49
C SER A 123 -21.55 11.15 11.14
N ASP A 124 -21.50 11.10 12.47
CA ASP A 124 -20.33 11.52 13.25
C ASP A 124 -19.05 10.77 12.84
N TYR A 125 -19.17 9.49 12.48
CA TYR A 125 -18.03 8.65 12.05
C TYR A 125 -17.62 8.84 10.59
N SER A 126 -18.38 9.60 9.80
CA SER A 126 -18.04 9.96 8.43
C SER A 126 -17.45 11.35 8.32
N GLU A 127 -17.59 12.17 9.36
CA GLU A 127 -17.19 13.59 9.35
C GLU A 127 -15.71 13.76 9.03
N GLY A 128 -14.83 12.95 9.61
CA GLY A 128 -13.39 13.04 9.38
C GLY A 128 -13.02 12.75 7.93
N CYS A 129 -13.60 11.72 7.31
CA CYS A 129 -13.41 11.39 5.90
C CYS A 129 -13.93 12.50 4.99
N ASN A 130 -15.17 12.97 5.23
CA ASN A 130 -15.80 14.01 4.43
C ASN A 130 -15.04 15.34 4.52
N ASN A 131 -14.57 15.71 5.69
CA ASN A 131 -13.74 16.89 5.88
C ASN A 131 -12.39 16.78 5.15
N LEU A 132 -11.74 15.62 5.26
CA LEU A 132 -10.46 15.38 4.60
C LEU A 132 -10.57 15.45 3.08
N ILE A 133 -11.65 14.92 2.50
CA ILE A 133 -11.97 15.03 1.06
C ILE A 133 -12.26 16.49 0.68
N ARG A 134 -13.15 17.16 1.42
CA ARG A 134 -13.53 18.56 1.17
C ARG A 134 -12.32 19.49 1.17
N ASP A 135 -11.37 19.26 2.07
CA ASP A 135 -10.19 20.10 2.25
C ASP A 135 -9.01 19.66 1.35
N ASN A 136 -9.29 18.83 0.33
CA ASN A 136 -8.30 18.27 -0.60
C ASN A 136 -7.13 17.54 0.11
N GLY A 137 -7.43 16.94 1.25
CA GLY A 137 -6.49 16.13 2.02
C GLY A 137 -6.44 14.67 1.62
N ALA A 138 -7.45 14.20 0.88
CA ALA A 138 -7.53 12.87 0.30
C ALA A 138 -8.33 12.89 -1.00
N ALA A 139 -7.97 12.01 -1.94
CA ALA A 139 -8.82 11.74 -3.09
C ALA A 139 -10.01 10.86 -2.67
N LEU A 140 -11.19 11.16 -3.20
CA LEU A 140 -12.38 10.36 -2.96
C LEU A 140 -12.32 9.05 -3.74
N ILE A 141 -12.58 7.95 -3.07
CA ILE A 141 -12.80 6.63 -3.71
C ILE A 141 -14.09 6.00 -3.17
N THR A 142 -14.77 5.24 -4.00
CA THR A 142 -15.99 4.50 -3.63
C THR A 142 -15.82 3.00 -3.76
N SER A 143 -14.74 2.56 -4.40
CA SER A 143 -14.46 1.15 -4.67
C SER A 143 -12.96 0.87 -4.76
N ALA A 144 -12.60 -0.42 -4.69
CA ALA A 144 -11.24 -0.86 -4.98
C ALA A 144 -10.82 -0.56 -6.44
N THR A 145 -11.77 -0.56 -7.38
CA THR A 145 -11.51 -0.23 -8.78
C THR A 145 -11.11 1.24 -8.94
N ASP A 146 -11.75 2.15 -8.20
CA ASP A 146 -11.38 3.57 -8.22
C ASP A 146 -9.98 3.78 -7.69
N PHE A 147 -9.64 3.08 -6.60
CA PHE A 147 -8.31 3.11 -6.01
C PHE A 147 -7.23 2.64 -6.99
N VAL A 148 -7.43 1.47 -7.63
CA VAL A 148 -6.48 0.89 -8.58
C VAL A 148 -6.23 1.82 -9.77
N LYS A 149 -7.30 2.43 -10.29
CA LYS A 149 -7.19 3.41 -11.39
C LYS A 149 -6.46 4.68 -10.94
N ALA A 150 -6.77 5.19 -9.75
CA ALA A 150 -6.14 6.39 -9.21
C ALA A 150 -4.64 6.20 -8.97
N MET A 151 -4.22 4.99 -8.60
CA MET A 151 -2.81 4.60 -8.44
C MET A 151 -2.11 4.28 -9.78
N GLY A 152 -2.83 4.19 -10.89
CA GLY A 152 -2.29 3.77 -12.19
C GLY A 152 -1.97 2.28 -12.28
N TRP A 153 -2.32 1.47 -11.28
CA TRP A 153 -1.98 0.04 -11.24
C TRP A 153 -2.74 -0.82 -12.25
N ASP A 154 -3.80 -0.31 -12.84
CA ASP A 154 -4.54 -1.01 -13.91
C ASP A 154 -3.76 -1.05 -15.23
N ASP A 155 -2.92 -0.09 -15.49
CA ASP A 155 -2.04 -0.08 -16.67
C ASP A 155 -0.89 -1.06 -16.51
N ASP A 156 -0.30 -1.18 -15.32
CA ASP A 156 0.74 -2.16 -15.01
C ASP A 156 0.20 -3.59 -15.12
N ILE A 157 -0.99 -3.85 -14.56
CA ILE A 157 -1.67 -5.17 -14.68
C ILE A 157 -1.96 -5.52 -16.14
N LYS A 158 -2.43 -4.56 -16.96
CA LYS A 158 -2.67 -4.77 -18.38
C LYS A 158 -1.36 -5.05 -19.12
N LEU A 159 -0.29 -4.38 -18.76
CA LEU A 159 1.03 -4.58 -19.34
C LEU A 159 1.56 -5.98 -19.03
N GLU A 160 1.49 -6.42 -17.78
CA GLU A 160 1.88 -7.77 -17.37
C GLU A 160 1.03 -8.86 -18.05
N GLN A 161 -0.28 -8.67 -18.12
CA GLN A 161 -1.17 -9.59 -18.82
C GLN A 161 -0.87 -9.64 -20.33
N ALA A 162 -0.47 -8.52 -20.93
CA ALA A 162 -0.06 -8.48 -22.32
C ALA A 162 1.28 -9.22 -22.54
N GLN A 163 2.24 -9.05 -21.64
CA GLN A 163 3.51 -9.78 -21.65
C GLN A 163 3.31 -11.29 -21.48
N GLN A 164 2.47 -11.71 -20.52
CA GLN A 164 2.13 -13.13 -20.31
C GLN A 164 1.42 -13.77 -21.52
N ARG A 165 0.68 -12.97 -22.30
CA ARG A 165 0.03 -13.40 -23.55
C ARG A 165 0.95 -13.36 -24.77
N GLY A 166 2.22 -13.03 -24.59
CA GLY A 166 3.19 -12.91 -25.69
C GLY A 166 2.93 -11.70 -26.60
N ILE A 167 2.16 -10.72 -26.13
CA ILE A 167 2.01 -9.43 -26.81
C ILE A 167 3.20 -8.57 -26.40
N GLU A 168 4.31 -8.70 -27.10
CA GLU A 168 5.42 -7.77 -26.96
C GLU A 168 4.95 -6.39 -27.43
N ARG A 169 4.87 -5.41 -26.55
CA ARG A 169 4.88 -4.00 -26.97
C ARG A 169 6.27 -3.70 -27.47
N THR A 170 6.42 -3.62 -28.78
CA THR A 170 7.61 -2.99 -29.36
C THR A 170 7.60 -1.51 -28.94
N LEU A 171 8.51 -1.14 -28.05
CA LEU A 171 8.70 0.25 -27.57
C LEU A 171 8.95 1.21 -28.77
N PHE A 172 9.37 0.66 -29.90
CA PHE A 172 9.68 1.37 -31.14
C PHE A 172 9.10 0.58 -32.31
N PRO A 173 7.83 0.83 -32.71
CA PRO A 173 7.16 0.04 -33.74
C PRO A 173 7.69 0.21 -35.17
N ASN A 174 8.62 1.14 -35.40
CA ASN A 174 9.16 1.48 -36.73
C ASN A 174 10.68 1.60 -36.72
N LEU A 175 11.39 0.66 -36.10
CA LEU A 175 12.86 0.63 -36.14
C LEU A 175 13.34 0.17 -37.52
N SER A 176 14.41 0.81 -38.02
CA SER A 176 15.21 0.30 -39.15
C SER A 176 15.91 -1.00 -38.74
N SER A 177 16.40 -1.78 -39.72
CA SER A 177 17.15 -3.01 -39.45
C SER A 177 18.40 -2.80 -38.60
N GLU A 178 19.01 -1.63 -38.71
CA GLU A 178 20.21 -1.23 -37.95
C GLU A 178 19.85 -0.87 -36.50
N GLU A 179 18.74 -0.13 -36.28
CA GLU A 179 18.24 0.22 -34.96
C GLU A 179 17.77 -1.03 -34.21
N GLU A 180 17.14 -1.98 -34.89
CA GLU A 180 16.71 -3.27 -34.31
C GLU A 180 17.91 -4.09 -33.83
N ALA A 181 19.04 -4.07 -34.58
CA ALA A 181 20.27 -4.73 -34.16
C ALA A 181 20.83 -4.12 -32.85
N ILE A 182 20.84 -2.79 -32.77
CA ILE A 182 21.28 -2.05 -31.57
C ILE A 182 20.38 -2.38 -30.36
N VAL A 183 19.07 -2.34 -30.53
CA VAL A 183 18.11 -2.64 -29.46
C VAL A 183 18.27 -4.09 -28.96
N ARG A 184 18.51 -5.05 -29.84
CA ARG A 184 18.77 -6.45 -29.45
C ARG A 184 20.05 -6.62 -28.63
N VAL A 185 21.09 -5.86 -28.93
CA VAL A 185 22.34 -5.88 -28.16
C VAL A 185 22.14 -5.24 -26.78
N LEU A 186 21.45 -4.09 -26.72
CA LEU A 186 21.13 -3.40 -25.48
C LEU A 186 20.18 -4.20 -24.56
N ALA A 187 19.21 -4.89 -25.13
CA ALA A 187 18.29 -5.76 -24.35
C ALA A 187 19.00 -6.95 -23.68
N LYS A 188 20.15 -7.37 -24.21
CA LYS A 188 20.96 -8.44 -23.59
C LYS A 188 21.98 -7.93 -22.57
N ASN A 189 22.32 -6.64 -22.60
CA ASN A 189 23.40 -6.05 -21.80
C ASN A 189 23.02 -4.64 -21.36
N ASN A 190 22.37 -4.52 -20.22
CA ASN A 190 21.78 -3.27 -19.71
C ASN A 190 22.77 -2.13 -19.40
N ASP A 191 24.09 -2.35 -19.42
CA ASP A 191 25.12 -1.35 -19.06
C ASP A 191 26.25 -1.21 -20.12
N LEU A 192 25.93 -1.42 -21.40
CA LEU A 192 26.93 -1.28 -22.45
C LEU A 192 27.29 0.19 -22.72
N GLN A 193 28.57 0.53 -22.60
CA GLN A 193 29.10 1.84 -23.02
C GLN A 193 29.04 1.98 -24.55
N ILE A 194 28.77 3.19 -25.02
CA ILE A 194 28.49 3.49 -26.43
C ILE A 194 29.67 3.09 -27.39
N ASN A 195 30.90 3.13 -26.89
CA ASN A 195 32.09 2.70 -27.60
C ASN A 195 32.21 1.17 -27.78
N LEU A 196 31.49 0.37 -27.01
CA LEU A 196 31.48 -1.08 -27.20
C LEU A 196 30.38 -1.53 -28.19
N LEU A 197 29.39 -0.69 -28.46
CA LEU A 197 28.36 -0.91 -29.48
C LEU A 197 28.92 -0.85 -30.90
N SER A 198 30.02 -0.13 -31.12
CA SER A 198 30.67 0.03 -32.44
C SER A 198 31.60 -1.14 -32.84
N ILE A 199 31.77 -2.14 -31.95
CA ILE A 199 32.70 -3.26 -32.13
C ILE A 199 31.94 -4.59 -32.41
N GLN A 200 30.63 -4.61 -32.25
CA GLN A 200 29.76 -5.76 -32.51
C GLN A 200 28.90 -5.54 -33.77
#